data_fcaf237e232b22e8f442c3562d945fa8
#
_entry.id   fcaf237e232b22e8f442c3562d945fa8
#
_cell.length_a   1.000
_cell.length_b   1.000
_cell.length_c   1.000
_cell.angle_alpha   90.00
_cell.angle_beta   90.00
_cell.angle_gamma   90.00
#
_symmetry.space_group_name_H-M   'P 1'
#
loop_
_entity.id
_entity.type
_entity.pdbx_description
1 polymer ?
#
loop_
_entity_poly.entity_id
_entity_poly.type
_entity_poly.pdbx_seq_one_letter_code
_entity_poly.pdbx_strand_id
1 'polypeptide(L)'
;MALTVLVAALATFLYSRSHVLNSFVANAPGRLAKMNTFENYEVKFADRLRNCEDAVLLTERQLAITACDPGRDKWNVVMGVYVPGHLPHAELFAYNYATSGPGAGNLTPFQIIGFPNATDFHTLGLEFDEATSTLFVTNHAQAGPRIEIFRLDLDALTATHAATLTHPLITIPNSIQLLGSHELYVSNDHYFTTREAPLLSKIETYLALPLASVVHLALDPTDYTVQSARVVARQAFANGVALLNDSTLAVASSSAGAVQLYTVDADRSLTRSRQITLPFLPDNVEIKDGRTLLITGHPHLPSLAKFAQSRHVCNDPEVLAAASDEERAMCASTPGLSWVAEWSEEHGLRSIFVESIYGSSATTLWDGKAGFGLIAGLYEKGLFTWRV
;
A
#
# COMPACT_ATOMS: atom_id res chain seq x y z
N MET A 1 23.36 34.52 18.19
CA MET A 1 23.72 33.67 17.03
C MET A 1 23.07 32.30 17.05
N ALA A 2 23.25 31.44 18.08
CA ALA A 2 22.64 30.12 18.14
C ALA A 2 21.08 30.13 18.08
N LEU A 3 20.43 31.03 18.84
CA LEU A 3 18.98 31.18 18.82
C LEU A 3 18.44 31.62 17.44
N THR A 4 19.14 32.53 16.78
CA THR A 4 18.76 33.03 15.45
C THR A 4 18.84 31.92 14.41
N VAL A 5 19.87 31.07 14.47
CA VAL A 5 20.03 29.90 13.59
C VAL A 5 18.94 28.87 13.86
N LEU A 6 18.62 28.59 15.12
CA LEU A 6 17.54 27.67 15.49
C LEU A 6 16.17 28.15 14.99
N VAL A 7 15.87 29.45 15.18
CA VAL A 7 14.61 30.05 14.69
C VAL A 7 14.53 30.01 13.17
N ALA A 8 15.61 30.33 12.47
CA ALA A 8 15.66 30.25 11.01
C ALA A 8 15.46 28.80 10.51
N ALA A 9 16.13 27.83 11.14
CA ALA A 9 15.97 26.42 10.80
C ALA A 9 14.53 25.93 11.02
N LEU A 10 13.92 26.30 12.16
CA LEU A 10 12.52 25.97 12.46
C LEU A 10 11.55 26.62 11.45
N ALA A 11 11.77 27.91 11.12
CA ALA A 11 10.93 28.60 10.14
C ALA A 11 11.04 27.96 8.74
N THR A 12 12.24 27.60 8.31
CA THR A 12 12.45 26.91 7.04
C THR A 12 11.80 25.54 7.05
N PHE A 13 11.91 24.79 8.14
CA PHE A 13 11.24 23.50 8.30
C PHE A 13 9.71 23.65 8.23
N LEU A 14 9.11 24.57 9.00
CA LEU A 14 7.66 24.80 8.98
C LEU A 14 7.18 25.27 7.61
N TYR A 15 7.95 26.11 6.93
CA TYR A 15 7.64 26.53 5.56
C TYR A 15 7.65 25.34 4.58
N SER A 16 8.68 24.53 4.63
CA SER A 16 8.79 23.33 3.76
C SER A 16 7.68 22.31 4.01
N ARG A 17 7.12 22.28 5.24
CA ARG A 17 6.01 21.38 5.63
C ARG A 17 4.63 22.03 5.53
N SER A 18 4.55 23.30 5.15
CA SER A 18 3.29 24.06 5.20
C SER A 18 2.15 23.42 4.41
N HIS A 19 2.44 22.79 3.25
CA HIS A 19 1.41 22.15 2.44
C HIS A 19 0.81 20.92 3.18
N VAL A 20 1.62 20.09 3.85
CA VAL A 20 1.14 18.94 4.63
C VAL A 20 0.39 19.39 5.87
N LEU A 21 0.89 20.42 6.59
CA LEU A 21 0.21 20.97 7.75
C LEU A 21 -1.14 21.60 7.38
N ASN A 22 -1.19 22.32 6.25
CA ASN A 22 -2.42 22.87 5.73
C ASN A 22 -3.41 21.77 5.31
N SER A 23 -2.92 20.68 4.68
CA SER A 23 -3.78 19.54 4.33
C SER A 23 -4.39 18.88 5.56
N PHE A 24 -3.68 18.76 6.68
CA PHE A 24 -4.25 18.23 7.92
C PHE A 24 -5.42 19.08 8.43
N VAL A 25 -5.34 20.39 8.31
CA VAL A 25 -6.45 21.29 8.71
C VAL A 25 -7.60 21.24 7.71
N ALA A 26 -7.29 21.23 6.41
CA ALA A 26 -8.29 21.23 5.35
C ALA A 26 -9.03 19.88 5.25
N ASN A 27 -8.30 18.78 5.44
CA ASN A 27 -8.83 17.42 5.27
C ASN A 27 -9.35 16.80 6.57
N ALA A 28 -9.46 17.56 7.66
CA ALA A 28 -10.11 17.04 8.86
C ALA A 28 -11.53 16.53 8.52
N PRO A 29 -12.02 15.45 9.15
CA PRO A 29 -13.25 14.76 8.73
C PRO A 29 -14.46 15.66 8.52
N GLY A 30 -14.62 16.70 9.33
CA GLY A 30 -15.72 17.67 9.20
C GLY A 30 -15.53 18.75 8.14
N ARG A 31 -14.36 18.79 7.46
CA ARG A 31 -14.00 19.83 6.46
C ARG A 31 -13.68 19.24 5.10
N LEU A 32 -13.42 17.94 5.04
CA LEU A 32 -13.04 17.26 3.80
C LEU A 32 -14.10 17.48 2.72
N ALA A 33 -13.71 18.12 1.63
CA ALA A 33 -14.55 18.29 0.46
C ALA A 33 -14.66 16.96 -0.28
N LYS A 34 -15.82 16.31 -0.19
CA LYS A 34 -16.08 15.01 -0.81
C LYS A 34 -16.35 15.15 -2.29
N MET A 35 -15.89 14.17 -3.05
CA MET A 35 -16.19 14.00 -4.47
C MET A 35 -16.09 12.53 -4.88
N ASN A 36 -16.95 12.14 -5.80
CA ASN A 36 -16.91 10.82 -6.42
C ASN A 36 -17.26 10.98 -7.91
N THR A 37 -16.33 10.64 -8.78
CA THR A 37 -16.53 10.67 -10.22
C THR A 37 -16.84 9.29 -10.81
N PHE A 38 -16.88 8.26 -9.99
CA PHE A 38 -17.17 6.91 -10.43
C PHE A 38 -18.69 6.70 -10.55
N GLU A 39 -19.11 6.19 -11.69
CA GLU A 39 -20.45 5.69 -11.93
C GLU A 39 -20.46 4.16 -11.75
N ASN A 40 -21.65 3.56 -11.57
CA ASN A 40 -21.83 2.11 -11.47
C ASN A 40 -20.82 1.43 -10.51
N TYR A 41 -20.70 1.98 -9.30
CA TYR A 41 -19.79 1.43 -8.29
C TYR A 41 -20.53 0.57 -7.26
N GLU A 42 -19.79 -0.38 -6.70
CA GLU A 42 -20.26 -1.23 -5.60
C GLU A 42 -19.06 -1.70 -4.73
N VAL A 43 -19.34 -2.06 -3.48
CA VAL A 43 -18.37 -2.76 -2.63
C VAL A 43 -18.68 -4.24 -2.68
N LYS A 44 -17.77 -5.02 -3.26
CA LYS A 44 -17.89 -6.47 -3.41
C LYS A 44 -17.22 -7.20 -2.26
N PHE A 45 -17.78 -8.33 -1.86
CA PHE A 45 -17.21 -9.30 -0.94
C PHE A 45 -16.91 -8.75 0.47
N ALA A 46 -17.69 -7.78 0.94
CA ALA A 46 -17.51 -7.19 2.27
C ALA A 46 -17.73 -8.19 3.43
N ASP A 47 -18.40 -9.30 3.16
CA ASP A 47 -18.62 -10.43 4.05
C ASP A 47 -17.44 -11.43 4.09
N ARG A 48 -16.53 -11.38 3.11
CA ARG A 48 -15.46 -12.35 2.92
C ARG A 48 -14.05 -11.74 3.00
N LEU A 49 -13.87 -10.53 2.52
CA LEU A 49 -12.58 -9.88 2.43
C LEU A 49 -12.43 -8.75 3.45
N ARG A 50 -11.25 -8.64 4.02
CA ARG A 50 -10.89 -7.55 4.94
C ARG A 50 -9.41 -7.23 4.86
N ASN A 51 -9.11 -5.92 4.85
CA ASN A 51 -7.74 -5.41 4.89
C ASN A 51 -6.91 -5.88 3.68
N CYS A 52 -7.50 -5.80 2.48
CA CYS A 52 -6.81 -6.04 1.22
C CYS A 52 -6.09 -4.74 0.84
N GLU A 53 -4.82 -4.64 1.22
CA GLU A 53 -4.06 -3.39 1.02
C GLU A 53 -3.69 -3.21 -0.45
N ASP A 54 -3.32 -4.31 -1.12
CA ASP A 54 -2.84 -4.28 -2.49
C ASP A 54 -3.49 -5.34 -3.38
N ALA A 55 -3.44 -5.09 -4.69
CA ALA A 55 -3.94 -5.99 -5.72
C ALA A 55 -3.20 -5.76 -7.04
N VAL A 56 -3.23 -6.75 -7.93
CA VAL A 56 -2.77 -6.63 -9.33
C VAL A 56 -3.87 -7.08 -10.30
N LEU A 57 -3.93 -6.47 -11.50
CA LEU A 57 -4.86 -6.86 -12.55
C LEU A 57 -4.13 -7.60 -13.68
N LEU A 58 -4.57 -8.81 -13.96
CA LEU A 58 -4.22 -9.57 -15.14
C LEU A 58 -5.29 -9.28 -16.22
N THR A 59 -5.09 -8.20 -16.97
CA THR A 59 -6.13 -7.64 -17.85
C THR A 59 -6.53 -8.56 -18.98
N GLU A 60 -5.60 -9.36 -19.54
CA GLU A 60 -5.91 -10.33 -20.59
C GLU A 60 -6.79 -11.49 -20.09
N ARG A 61 -6.75 -11.78 -18.78
CA ARG A 61 -7.58 -12.82 -18.14
C ARG A 61 -8.82 -12.23 -17.44
N GLN A 62 -8.91 -10.92 -17.32
CA GLN A 62 -9.89 -10.21 -16.49
C GLN A 62 -9.93 -10.75 -15.05
N LEU A 63 -8.75 -10.94 -14.48
CA LEU A 63 -8.53 -11.50 -13.15
C LEU A 63 -7.80 -10.48 -12.28
N ALA A 64 -8.31 -10.23 -11.08
CA ALA A 64 -7.58 -9.50 -10.04
C ALA A 64 -7.01 -10.50 -9.03
N ILE A 65 -5.75 -10.34 -8.66
CA ILE A 65 -5.13 -11.05 -7.54
C ILE A 65 -4.98 -10.06 -6.39
N THR A 66 -5.41 -10.43 -5.19
CA THR A 66 -5.27 -9.59 -4.00
C THR A 66 -4.85 -10.42 -2.81
N ALA A 67 -4.11 -9.79 -1.89
CA ALA A 67 -3.76 -10.34 -0.59
C ALA A 67 -4.52 -9.59 0.50
N CYS A 68 -5.26 -10.33 1.33
CA CYS A 68 -6.09 -9.74 2.38
C CYS A 68 -5.67 -10.28 3.74
N ASP A 69 -5.31 -9.39 4.68
CA ASP A 69 -4.80 -9.74 6.00
C ASP A 69 -5.76 -9.30 7.12
N PRO A 70 -6.70 -10.15 7.54
CA PRO A 70 -7.55 -9.84 8.69
C PRO A 70 -6.76 -9.65 10.00
N GLY A 71 -5.56 -10.20 10.08
CA GLY A 71 -4.64 -10.01 11.22
C GLY A 71 -4.15 -8.57 11.37
N ARG A 72 -4.19 -7.76 10.32
CA ARG A 72 -3.77 -6.35 10.36
C ARG A 72 -4.51 -5.52 11.39
N ASP A 73 -5.71 -5.90 11.78
CA ASP A 73 -6.45 -5.27 12.88
C ASP A 73 -5.71 -5.36 14.22
N LYS A 74 -4.86 -6.37 14.40
CA LYS A 74 -4.10 -6.65 15.63
C LYS A 74 -2.59 -6.56 15.45
N TRP A 75 -2.09 -6.68 14.23
CA TRP A 75 -0.67 -6.67 13.90
C TRP A 75 -0.41 -5.78 12.68
N ASN A 76 0.10 -4.58 12.93
CA ASN A 76 0.52 -3.66 11.87
C ASN A 76 1.78 -2.90 12.30
N VAL A 77 2.91 -3.26 11.71
CA VAL A 77 4.22 -2.70 12.04
C VAL A 77 4.39 -1.26 11.55
N VAL A 78 3.62 -0.84 10.54
CA VAL A 78 3.63 0.53 10.00
C VAL A 78 2.89 1.47 10.94
N MET A 79 1.68 1.08 11.37
CA MET A 79 0.81 1.91 12.23
C MET A 79 1.05 1.68 13.73
N GLY A 80 1.95 0.78 14.11
CA GLY A 80 2.28 0.47 15.49
C GLY A 80 1.10 -0.14 16.27
N VAL A 81 0.38 -1.06 15.65
CA VAL A 81 -0.71 -1.82 16.28
C VAL A 81 -0.18 -3.20 16.65
N TYR A 82 -0.18 -3.52 17.94
CA TYR A 82 0.31 -4.78 18.50
C TYR A 82 -0.63 -5.27 19.60
N VAL A 83 -1.70 -5.95 19.22
CA VAL A 83 -2.72 -6.46 20.13
C VAL A 83 -2.48 -7.94 20.38
N PRO A 84 -2.32 -8.38 21.64
CA PRO A 84 -2.07 -9.78 21.96
C PRO A 84 -3.30 -10.66 21.67
N GLY A 85 -3.06 -11.97 21.56
CA GLY A 85 -4.07 -12.99 21.34
C GLY A 85 -3.96 -13.67 20.00
N HIS A 86 -5.04 -14.34 19.56
CA HIS A 86 -5.08 -15.01 18.26
C HIS A 86 -4.96 -13.98 17.13
N LEU A 87 -4.02 -14.25 16.22
CA LEU A 87 -3.74 -13.42 15.06
C LEU A 87 -4.10 -14.21 13.80
N PRO A 88 -5.17 -13.83 13.09
CA PRO A 88 -5.46 -14.40 11.78
C PRO A 88 -4.32 -14.11 10.79
N HIS A 89 -4.05 -15.00 9.86
CA HIS A 89 -3.07 -14.81 8.80
C HIS A 89 -3.75 -14.31 7.51
N ALA A 90 -2.94 -13.78 6.61
CA ALA A 90 -3.39 -13.34 5.29
C ALA A 90 -3.71 -14.53 4.37
N GLU A 91 -4.59 -14.27 3.42
CA GLU A 91 -4.95 -15.17 2.33
C GLU A 91 -4.81 -14.45 0.98
N LEU A 92 -4.54 -15.26 -0.07
CA LEU A 92 -4.49 -14.80 -1.45
C LEU A 92 -5.81 -15.15 -2.15
N PHE A 93 -6.35 -14.20 -2.92
CA PHE A 93 -7.61 -14.38 -3.63
C PHE A 93 -7.47 -14.03 -5.12
N ALA A 94 -8.19 -14.77 -5.94
CA ALA A 94 -8.46 -14.47 -7.34
C ALA A 94 -9.90 -13.97 -7.49
N TYR A 95 -10.08 -12.77 -8.03
CA TYR A 95 -11.38 -12.23 -8.40
C TYR A 95 -11.50 -12.15 -9.92
N ASN A 96 -12.36 -12.98 -10.50
CA ASN A 96 -12.69 -12.92 -11.92
C ASN A 96 -13.70 -11.78 -12.14
N TYR A 97 -13.23 -10.64 -12.67
CA TYR A 97 -14.10 -9.48 -12.90
C TYR A 97 -14.72 -9.44 -14.31
N ALA A 98 -14.63 -10.51 -15.10
CA ALA A 98 -15.35 -10.63 -16.35
C ALA A 98 -16.87 -10.47 -16.14
N THR A 99 -17.57 -9.95 -17.15
CA THR A 99 -19.03 -9.75 -17.09
C THR A 99 -19.82 -10.97 -17.54
N SER A 100 -19.17 -11.93 -18.19
CA SER A 100 -19.76 -13.16 -18.70
C SER A 100 -18.73 -14.27 -18.82
N GLY A 101 -19.20 -15.49 -19.00
CA GLY A 101 -18.35 -16.66 -19.13
C GLY A 101 -18.19 -17.44 -17.82
N PRO A 102 -17.46 -18.57 -17.85
CA PRO A 102 -17.26 -19.40 -16.69
C PRO A 102 -16.55 -18.65 -15.55
N GLY A 103 -17.14 -18.70 -14.36
CA GLY A 103 -16.56 -18.06 -13.16
C GLY A 103 -16.63 -16.53 -13.13
N ALA A 104 -17.33 -15.88 -14.07
CA ALA A 104 -17.50 -14.42 -14.06
C ALA A 104 -18.11 -13.94 -12.73
N GLY A 105 -17.48 -12.92 -12.13
CA GLY A 105 -17.86 -12.36 -10.83
C GLY A 105 -17.45 -13.18 -9.60
N ASN A 106 -16.81 -14.34 -9.77
CA ASN A 106 -16.41 -15.20 -8.65
C ASN A 106 -15.15 -14.68 -7.94
N LEU A 107 -15.19 -14.80 -6.61
CA LEU A 107 -14.01 -14.68 -5.75
C LEU A 107 -13.62 -16.06 -5.25
N THR A 108 -12.37 -16.48 -5.48
CA THR A 108 -11.87 -17.79 -5.08
C THR A 108 -10.53 -17.63 -4.35
N PRO A 109 -10.34 -18.23 -3.18
CA PRO A 109 -9.04 -18.24 -2.51
C PRO A 109 -8.06 -19.14 -3.30
N PHE A 110 -6.79 -18.73 -3.33
CA PHE A 110 -5.72 -19.64 -3.77
C PHE A 110 -5.44 -20.70 -2.70
N GLN A 111 -5.28 -21.94 -3.13
CA GLN A 111 -4.73 -22.97 -2.26
C GLN A 111 -3.21 -22.78 -2.14
N ILE A 112 -2.75 -22.32 -0.97
CA ILE A 112 -1.32 -22.17 -0.69
C ILE A 112 -0.71 -23.54 -0.41
N ILE A 113 0.40 -23.87 -1.10
CA ILE A 113 1.08 -25.17 -1.04
C ILE A 113 2.54 -24.96 -0.61
N GLY A 114 3.01 -25.74 0.36
CA GLY A 114 4.42 -25.81 0.75
C GLY A 114 4.95 -24.55 1.47
N PHE A 115 4.09 -23.69 2.01
CA PHE A 115 4.50 -22.51 2.75
C PHE A 115 4.75 -22.84 4.23
N PRO A 116 6.02 -22.86 4.70
CA PRO A 116 6.37 -23.36 6.03
C PRO A 116 5.79 -22.54 7.18
N ASN A 117 5.64 -21.23 6.98
CA ASN A 117 5.19 -20.28 8.00
C ASN A 117 3.87 -19.62 7.62
N ALA A 118 2.93 -20.38 7.07
CA ALA A 118 1.65 -19.84 6.58
C ALA A 118 0.84 -19.10 7.66
N THR A 119 1.03 -19.43 8.94
CA THR A 119 0.36 -18.75 10.07
C THR A 119 1.01 -17.41 10.48
N ASP A 120 2.20 -17.10 9.94
CA ASP A 120 2.92 -15.82 10.15
C ASP A 120 3.02 -15.05 8.83
N PHE A 121 1.88 -14.96 8.13
CA PHE A 121 1.74 -14.31 6.83
C PHE A 121 0.88 -13.06 6.99
N HIS A 122 1.53 -11.89 6.96
CA HIS A 122 0.94 -10.56 7.17
C HIS A 122 1.34 -9.64 6.02
N THR A 123 0.52 -9.65 4.97
CA THR A 123 0.85 -9.06 3.67
C THR A 123 0.67 -7.54 3.64
N LEU A 124 1.47 -6.88 2.78
CA LEU A 124 1.26 -5.53 2.32
C LEU A 124 1.29 -5.53 0.78
N GLY A 125 2.30 -4.93 0.15
CA GLY A 125 2.41 -4.86 -1.29
C GLY A 125 2.63 -6.21 -1.97
N LEU A 126 2.14 -6.34 -3.18
CA LEU A 126 2.33 -7.53 -4.02
C LEU A 126 2.61 -7.12 -5.46
N GLU A 127 3.33 -7.97 -6.19
CA GLU A 127 3.66 -7.76 -7.60
C GLU A 127 3.71 -9.10 -8.32
N PHE A 128 3.21 -9.16 -9.55
CA PHE A 128 3.07 -10.40 -10.30
C PHE A 128 3.84 -10.36 -11.62
N ASP A 129 4.76 -11.30 -11.78
CA ASP A 129 5.43 -11.55 -13.04
C ASP A 129 4.61 -12.51 -13.90
N GLU A 130 3.90 -11.98 -14.89
CA GLU A 130 3.09 -12.77 -15.82
C GLU A 130 3.94 -13.75 -16.65
N ALA A 131 5.20 -13.39 -16.98
CA ALA A 131 6.06 -14.21 -17.82
C ALA A 131 6.44 -15.53 -17.16
N THR A 132 6.61 -15.53 -15.85
CA THR A 132 6.98 -16.73 -15.07
C THR A 132 5.86 -17.24 -14.16
N SER A 133 4.70 -16.57 -14.15
CA SER A 133 3.59 -16.82 -13.22
C SER A 133 4.05 -16.78 -11.76
N THR A 134 4.88 -15.80 -11.40
CA THR A 134 5.48 -15.66 -10.09
C THR A 134 4.93 -14.46 -9.36
N LEU A 135 4.38 -14.66 -8.16
CA LEU A 135 3.87 -13.61 -7.27
C LEU A 135 4.91 -13.33 -6.18
N PHE A 136 5.26 -12.06 -6.03
CA PHE A 136 6.08 -11.53 -4.94
C PHE A 136 5.18 -10.81 -3.96
N VAL A 137 5.32 -11.08 -2.67
CA VAL A 137 4.45 -10.52 -1.63
C VAL A 137 5.30 -10.06 -0.45
N THR A 138 5.18 -8.80 -0.06
CA THR A 138 5.81 -8.33 1.19
C THR A 138 5.09 -8.96 2.38
N ASN A 139 5.85 -9.44 3.35
CA ASN A 139 5.33 -10.09 4.55
C ASN A 139 5.94 -9.47 5.81
N HIS A 140 5.10 -8.81 6.61
CA HIS A 140 5.45 -8.24 7.90
C HIS A 140 5.31 -9.28 9.03
N ALA A 141 5.91 -10.44 8.82
CA ALA A 141 5.86 -11.56 9.76
C ALA A 141 6.32 -11.16 11.17
N GLN A 142 5.74 -11.78 12.20
CA GLN A 142 6.16 -11.58 13.59
C GLN A 142 7.63 -11.98 13.81
N ALA A 143 8.08 -13.00 13.05
CA ALA A 143 9.47 -13.47 13.05
C ALA A 143 10.44 -12.53 12.32
N GLY A 144 9.96 -11.47 11.68
CA GLY A 144 10.74 -10.45 10.98
C GLY A 144 10.28 -10.23 9.54
N PRO A 145 10.57 -9.04 8.98
CA PRO A 145 10.11 -8.65 7.64
C PRO A 145 10.80 -9.48 6.56
N ARG A 146 10.07 -9.78 5.49
CA ARG A 146 10.54 -10.59 4.37
C ARG A 146 9.69 -10.40 3.12
N ILE A 147 10.10 -10.98 2.01
CA ILE A 147 9.29 -11.11 0.80
C ILE A 147 9.09 -12.59 0.55
N GLU A 148 7.85 -13.00 0.39
CA GLU A 148 7.49 -14.37 0.02
C GLU A 148 7.28 -14.46 -1.49
N ILE A 149 7.73 -15.55 -2.09
CA ILE A 149 7.62 -15.81 -3.53
C ILE A 149 6.78 -17.06 -3.73
N PHE A 150 5.74 -16.92 -4.57
CA PHE A 150 4.85 -18.02 -4.94
C PHE A 150 4.82 -18.20 -6.45
N ARG A 151 4.83 -19.46 -6.90
CA ARG A 151 4.46 -19.79 -8.27
C ARG A 151 2.97 -20.07 -8.33
N LEU A 152 2.27 -19.32 -9.19
CA LEU A 152 0.83 -19.45 -9.34
C LEU A 152 0.47 -20.37 -10.49
N ASP A 153 -0.45 -21.29 -10.25
CA ASP A 153 -1.27 -21.91 -11.29
C ASP A 153 -2.63 -21.20 -11.29
N LEU A 154 -2.83 -20.35 -12.29
CA LEU A 154 -4.02 -19.50 -12.39
C LEU A 154 -5.28 -20.29 -12.82
N ASP A 155 -5.13 -21.47 -13.38
CA ASP A 155 -6.25 -22.34 -13.79
C ASP A 155 -6.70 -23.24 -12.63
N ALA A 156 -5.74 -23.79 -11.88
CA ALA A 156 -6.00 -24.59 -10.68
C ALA A 156 -6.21 -23.72 -9.42
N LEU A 157 -5.92 -22.42 -9.49
CA LEU A 157 -5.92 -21.48 -8.37
C LEU A 157 -5.08 -21.98 -7.17
N THR A 158 -3.84 -22.41 -7.48
CA THR A 158 -2.86 -22.81 -6.47
C THR A 158 -1.69 -21.83 -6.42
N ALA A 159 -1.15 -21.60 -5.23
CA ALA A 159 0.02 -20.77 -4.97
C ALA A 159 1.09 -21.64 -4.27
N THR A 160 2.06 -22.14 -5.03
CA THR A 160 3.14 -22.96 -4.48
C THR A 160 4.26 -22.05 -3.99
N HIS A 161 4.58 -22.12 -2.71
CA HIS A 161 5.68 -21.36 -2.14
C HIS A 161 7.01 -21.77 -2.76
N ALA A 162 7.73 -20.81 -3.32
CA ALA A 162 8.99 -21.04 -4.02
C ALA A 162 10.20 -20.62 -3.17
N ALA A 163 10.13 -19.46 -2.50
CA ALA A 163 11.21 -18.94 -1.69
C ALA A 163 10.74 -17.88 -0.69
N THR A 164 11.53 -17.68 0.35
CA THR A 164 11.43 -16.55 1.29
C THR A 164 12.69 -15.70 1.20
N LEU A 165 12.57 -14.43 0.83
CA LEU A 165 13.69 -13.51 0.78
C LEU A 165 13.83 -12.79 2.11
N THR A 166 15.00 -12.89 2.71
CA THR A 166 15.43 -12.09 3.86
C THR A 166 16.77 -11.44 3.54
N HIS A 167 16.91 -10.16 3.86
CA HIS A 167 18.17 -9.44 3.69
C HIS A 167 18.23 -8.26 4.66
N PRO A 168 19.41 -7.84 5.17
CA PRO A 168 19.52 -6.70 6.09
C PRO A 168 19.00 -5.37 5.54
N LEU A 169 18.86 -5.22 4.22
CA LEU A 169 18.24 -4.05 3.57
C LEU A 169 16.73 -4.20 3.34
N ILE A 170 16.13 -5.34 3.62
CA ILE A 170 14.67 -5.55 3.65
C ILE A 170 14.24 -5.36 5.11
N THR A 171 13.88 -4.13 5.49
CA THR A 171 13.65 -3.76 6.89
C THR A 171 12.17 -3.65 7.24
N ILE A 172 11.40 -2.91 6.45
CA ILE A 172 9.94 -2.82 6.54
C ILE A 172 9.44 -2.70 5.08
N PRO A 173 9.47 -3.82 4.31
CA PRO A 173 9.16 -3.79 2.89
C PRO A 173 7.68 -3.45 2.68
N ASN A 174 7.42 -2.40 1.92
CA ASN A 174 6.06 -1.93 1.68
C ASN A 174 5.57 -2.37 0.29
N SER A 175 6.19 -1.88 -0.77
CA SER A 175 5.79 -2.14 -2.15
C SER A 175 6.95 -2.68 -2.99
N ILE A 176 6.62 -3.38 -4.07
CA ILE A 176 7.57 -4.03 -4.98
C ILE A 176 7.29 -3.54 -6.40
N GLN A 177 8.35 -3.26 -7.16
CA GLN A 177 8.29 -3.05 -8.59
C GLN A 177 9.28 -3.97 -9.30
N LEU A 178 8.78 -4.85 -10.12
CA LEU A 178 9.62 -5.72 -10.96
C LEU A 178 10.28 -4.93 -12.10
N LEU A 179 11.56 -5.23 -12.34
CA LEU A 179 12.35 -4.76 -13.48
C LEU A 179 12.59 -5.89 -14.48
N GLY A 180 12.18 -7.08 -14.11
CA GLY A 180 12.29 -8.35 -14.81
C GLY A 180 12.04 -9.47 -13.80
N SER A 181 12.03 -10.73 -14.25
CA SER A 181 11.65 -11.87 -13.42
C SER A 181 12.55 -12.12 -12.18
N HIS A 182 13.74 -11.50 -12.14
CA HIS A 182 14.72 -11.72 -11.06
C HIS A 182 15.41 -10.40 -10.64
N GLU A 183 14.80 -9.27 -10.96
CA GLU A 183 15.33 -7.95 -10.63
C GLU A 183 14.18 -7.05 -10.21
N LEU A 184 14.30 -6.37 -9.06
CA LEU A 184 13.21 -5.58 -8.50
C LEU A 184 13.68 -4.41 -7.65
N TYR A 185 12.82 -3.40 -7.53
CA TYR A 185 12.88 -2.39 -6.49
C TYR A 185 11.91 -2.77 -5.36
N VAL A 186 12.34 -2.50 -4.12
CA VAL A 186 11.53 -2.66 -2.91
C VAL A 186 11.59 -1.35 -2.13
N SER A 187 10.46 -0.78 -1.78
CA SER A 187 10.40 0.31 -0.81
C SER A 187 10.38 -0.24 0.61
N ASN A 188 11.16 0.38 1.51
CA ASN A 188 11.01 0.22 2.96
C ASN A 188 10.44 1.52 3.50
N ASP A 189 9.33 1.46 4.19
CA ASP A 189 8.57 2.67 4.58
C ASP A 189 9.24 3.49 5.69
N HIS A 190 10.00 2.88 6.58
CA HIS A 190 10.73 3.53 7.66
C HIS A 190 12.13 2.94 7.87
N TYR A 191 12.98 3.72 8.51
CA TYR A 191 14.24 3.25 9.07
C TYR A 191 14.06 2.72 10.49
N PHE A 192 13.30 3.47 11.33
CA PHE A 192 12.98 3.06 12.69
C PHE A 192 11.66 2.29 12.72
N THR A 193 11.68 1.05 13.21
CA THR A 193 10.46 0.25 13.36
C THR A 193 9.61 0.74 14.52
N THR A 194 8.30 0.71 14.38
CA THR A 194 7.37 1.05 15.48
C THR A 194 7.48 0.06 16.64
N ARG A 195 7.97 -1.15 16.39
CA ARG A 195 8.15 -2.22 17.38
C ARG A 195 9.36 -1.98 18.28
N GLU A 196 10.50 -1.59 17.69
CA GLU A 196 11.77 -1.47 18.42
C GLU A 196 12.02 -0.04 18.91
N ALA A 197 11.61 0.95 18.15
CA ALA A 197 11.89 2.36 18.40
C ALA A 197 10.64 3.25 18.14
N PRO A 198 9.51 3.05 18.86
CA PRO A 198 8.24 3.69 18.55
C PRO A 198 8.28 5.22 18.55
N LEU A 199 9.07 5.83 19.44
CA LEU A 199 9.23 7.29 19.47
C LEU A 199 10.03 7.80 18.27
N LEU A 200 11.11 7.12 17.88
CA LEU A 200 11.93 7.50 16.73
C LEU A 200 11.17 7.31 15.42
N SER A 201 10.38 6.24 15.30
CA SER A 201 9.50 6.02 14.16
C SER A 201 8.47 7.15 14.01
N LYS A 202 7.85 7.59 15.11
CA LYS A 202 6.95 8.76 15.10
C LYS A 202 7.67 10.04 14.68
N ILE A 203 8.87 10.29 15.21
CA ILE A 203 9.69 11.45 14.83
C ILE A 203 10.02 11.38 13.34
N GLU A 204 10.45 10.23 12.82
CA GLU A 204 10.70 10.01 11.39
C GLU A 204 9.48 10.36 10.54
N THR A 205 8.30 9.83 10.89
CA THR A 205 7.04 10.07 10.17
C THR A 205 6.63 11.56 10.22
N TYR A 206 6.51 12.14 11.42
CA TYR A 206 5.95 13.49 11.55
C TYR A 206 6.90 14.59 11.10
N LEU A 207 8.21 14.39 11.20
CA LEU A 207 9.20 15.31 10.65
C LEU A 207 9.51 15.04 9.17
N ALA A 208 8.95 13.95 8.59
CA ALA A 208 9.25 13.49 7.23
C ALA A 208 10.76 13.39 6.97
N LEU A 209 11.44 12.72 7.89
CA LEU A 209 12.89 12.52 7.74
C LEU A 209 13.15 11.59 6.54
N PRO A 210 14.12 11.88 5.67
CA PRO A 210 14.41 11.08 4.48
C PRO A 210 15.26 9.84 4.83
N LEU A 211 14.78 9.01 5.76
CA LEU A 211 15.49 7.84 6.24
C LEU A 211 15.00 6.53 5.61
N ALA A 212 13.75 6.50 5.20
CA ALA A 212 13.16 5.41 4.43
C ALA A 212 13.93 5.18 3.11
N SER A 213 13.87 3.97 2.57
CA SER A 213 14.73 3.60 1.44
C SER A 213 13.98 2.91 0.31
N VAL A 214 14.49 3.07 -0.91
CA VAL A 214 14.23 2.17 -2.03
C VAL A 214 15.49 1.32 -2.23
N VAL A 215 15.30 0.01 -2.27
CA VAL A 215 16.37 -0.98 -2.41
C VAL A 215 16.23 -1.66 -3.77
N HIS A 216 17.33 -1.76 -4.50
CA HIS A 216 17.42 -2.59 -5.69
C HIS A 216 17.92 -3.98 -5.28
N LEU A 217 17.25 -5.02 -5.74
CA LEU A 217 17.60 -6.42 -5.53
C LEU A 217 17.79 -7.11 -6.88
N ALA A 218 18.85 -7.92 -7.00
CA ALA A 218 18.99 -8.91 -8.06
C ALA A 218 19.01 -10.31 -7.43
N LEU A 219 18.24 -11.23 -7.99
CA LEU A 219 18.00 -12.56 -7.47
C LEU A 219 18.62 -13.62 -8.38
N ASP A 220 19.00 -14.74 -7.82
CA ASP A 220 19.36 -15.92 -8.59
C ASP A 220 18.12 -16.48 -9.30
N PRO A 221 18.20 -16.77 -10.61
CA PRO A 221 17.06 -17.27 -11.38
C PRO A 221 16.63 -18.71 -11.02
N THR A 222 17.43 -19.44 -10.25
CA THR A 222 17.17 -20.84 -9.93
C THR A 222 16.47 -21.00 -8.59
N ASP A 223 16.92 -20.27 -7.58
CA ASP A 223 16.47 -20.43 -6.18
C ASP A 223 16.04 -19.14 -5.49
N TYR A 224 16.05 -18.00 -6.23
CA TYR A 224 15.70 -16.66 -5.74
C TYR A 224 16.62 -16.12 -4.63
N THR A 225 17.78 -16.70 -4.37
CA THR A 225 18.72 -16.12 -3.41
C THR A 225 19.17 -14.73 -3.85
N VAL A 226 19.35 -13.81 -2.88
CA VAL A 226 19.77 -12.44 -3.18
C VAL A 226 21.24 -12.44 -3.63
N GLN A 227 21.48 -12.14 -4.90
CA GLN A 227 22.79 -12.02 -5.53
C GLN A 227 23.42 -10.65 -5.24
N SER A 228 22.61 -9.61 -5.28
CA SER A 228 23.02 -8.26 -4.91
C SER A 228 21.86 -7.45 -4.33
N ALA A 229 22.19 -6.58 -3.38
CA ALA A 229 21.26 -5.66 -2.77
C ALA A 229 21.91 -4.31 -2.50
N ARG A 230 21.28 -3.21 -2.85
CA ARG A 230 21.79 -1.85 -2.56
C ARG A 230 20.67 -0.84 -2.39
N VAL A 231 20.86 0.11 -1.48
CA VAL A 231 19.98 1.27 -1.38
C VAL A 231 20.24 2.18 -2.57
N VAL A 232 19.19 2.47 -3.36
CA VAL A 232 19.28 3.29 -4.56
C VAL A 232 18.61 4.66 -4.41
N ALA A 233 17.72 4.82 -3.42
CA ALA A 233 17.18 6.13 -3.04
C ALA A 233 16.84 6.17 -1.54
N ARG A 234 16.78 7.39 -1.00
CA ARG A 234 16.23 7.67 0.34
C ARG A 234 15.23 8.81 0.25
N GLN A 235 14.12 8.63 0.94
CA GLN A 235 13.07 9.65 1.05
C GLN A 235 12.29 9.48 2.35
N ALA A 236 11.37 10.39 2.61
CA ALA A 236 10.49 10.28 3.77
C ALA A 236 9.37 9.29 3.47
N PHE A 237 9.21 8.26 4.29
CA PHE A 237 8.18 7.25 4.20
C PHE A 237 7.98 6.77 2.75
N ALA A 238 8.94 5.98 2.24
CA ALA A 238 8.84 5.38 0.92
C ALA A 238 7.76 4.30 0.92
N ASN A 239 6.68 4.53 0.17
CA ASN A 239 5.51 3.66 0.09
C ASN A 239 5.41 3.06 -1.32
N GLY A 240 4.27 3.08 -1.97
CA GLY A 240 4.08 2.51 -3.30
C GLY A 240 5.14 2.91 -4.33
N VAL A 241 5.51 1.97 -5.18
CA VAL A 241 6.49 2.15 -6.25
C VAL A 241 5.91 1.68 -7.57
N ALA A 242 6.07 2.46 -8.67
CA ALA A 242 5.63 2.07 -9.99
C ALA A 242 6.54 2.64 -11.09
N LEU A 243 6.86 1.86 -12.11
CA LEU A 243 7.53 2.33 -13.31
C LEU A 243 6.54 3.06 -14.23
N LEU A 244 6.62 4.39 -14.26
CA LEU A 244 5.81 5.19 -15.20
C LEU A 244 6.18 4.88 -16.67
N ASN A 245 7.45 4.59 -16.89
CA ASN A 245 8.02 4.09 -18.15
C ASN A 245 9.40 3.50 -17.86
N ASP A 246 10.07 2.94 -18.86
CA ASP A 246 11.37 2.25 -18.74
C ASP A 246 12.48 3.07 -18.06
N SER A 247 12.35 4.40 -18.02
CA SER A 247 13.36 5.31 -17.48
C SER A 247 12.89 6.16 -16.30
N THR A 248 11.64 5.98 -15.83
CA THR A 248 11.07 6.81 -14.76
C THR A 248 10.34 5.95 -13.73
N LEU A 249 10.86 5.97 -12.52
CA LEU A 249 10.22 5.36 -11.35
C LEU A 249 9.46 6.42 -10.54
N ALA A 250 8.20 6.17 -10.24
CA ALA A 250 7.42 6.94 -9.28
C ALA A 250 7.47 6.24 -7.92
N VAL A 251 7.73 7.00 -6.86
CA VAL A 251 7.72 6.48 -5.48
C VAL A 251 6.87 7.39 -4.60
N ALA A 252 5.84 6.84 -3.99
CA ALA A 252 5.03 7.55 -3.02
C ALA A 252 5.87 7.92 -1.79
N SER A 253 5.72 9.14 -1.30
CA SER A 253 6.36 9.66 -0.09
C SER A 253 5.27 10.14 0.85
N SER A 254 4.73 9.20 1.64
CA SER A 254 3.49 9.40 2.40
C SER A 254 3.59 10.58 3.35
N SER A 255 4.58 10.61 4.23
CA SER A 255 4.72 11.69 5.21
C SER A 255 5.16 13.02 4.59
N ALA A 256 5.68 13.04 3.36
CA ALA A 256 5.96 14.27 2.62
C ALA A 256 4.73 14.80 1.86
N GLY A 257 3.64 14.02 1.73
CA GLY A 257 2.49 14.39 0.90
C GLY A 257 2.87 14.60 -0.56
N ALA A 258 3.62 13.67 -1.13
CA ALA A 258 4.16 13.82 -2.48
C ALA A 258 4.44 12.47 -3.16
N VAL A 259 4.53 12.47 -4.49
CA VAL A 259 5.19 11.41 -5.26
C VAL A 259 6.51 11.93 -5.77
N GLN A 260 7.60 11.18 -5.55
CA GLN A 260 8.91 11.48 -6.10
C GLN A 260 9.09 10.73 -7.42
N LEU A 261 9.49 11.44 -8.47
CA LEU A 261 9.91 10.83 -9.72
C LEU A 261 11.43 10.72 -9.75
N TYR A 262 11.91 9.55 -10.14
CA TYR A 262 13.33 9.26 -10.30
C TYR A 262 13.61 8.84 -11.73
N THR A 263 14.71 9.33 -12.29
CA THR A 263 15.30 8.73 -13.49
C THR A 263 15.95 7.42 -13.09
N VAL A 264 15.68 6.37 -13.84
CA VAL A 264 16.31 5.05 -13.70
C VAL A 264 17.53 5.01 -14.61
N ASP A 265 18.71 4.98 -14.02
CA ASP A 265 19.97 4.90 -14.75
C ASP A 265 20.26 3.48 -15.24
N ALA A 266 21.18 3.32 -16.20
CA ALA A 266 21.49 2.02 -16.81
C ALA A 266 21.99 0.96 -15.80
N ASP A 267 22.60 1.41 -14.70
CA ASP A 267 23.05 0.56 -13.61
C ASP A 267 21.98 0.37 -12.51
N ARG A 268 20.73 0.77 -12.77
CA ARG A 268 19.60 0.73 -11.83
C ARG A 268 19.74 1.70 -10.64
N SER A 269 20.65 2.64 -10.66
CA SER A 269 20.66 3.74 -9.69
C SER A 269 19.48 4.69 -9.98
N LEU A 270 19.06 5.42 -8.95
CA LEU A 270 17.92 6.33 -9.03
C LEU A 270 18.39 7.78 -8.81
N THR A 271 18.18 8.62 -9.80
CA THR A 271 18.44 10.05 -9.68
C THR A 271 17.11 10.81 -9.57
N ARG A 272 16.90 11.52 -8.47
CA ARG A 272 15.67 12.29 -8.27
C ARG A 272 15.52 13.37 -9.33
N SER A 273 14.42 13.33 -10.09
CA SER A 273 14.15 14.25 -11.20
C SER A 273 13.08 15.28 -10.87
N ARG A 274 11.99 14.88 -10.18
CA ARG A 274 10.83 15.76 -9.91
C ARG A 274 10.08 15.32 -8.65
N GLN A 275 9.30 16.27 -8.09
CA GLN A 275 8.32 15.99 -7.05
C GLN A 275 6.93 16.46 -7.50
N ILE A 276 5.93 15.61 -7.31
CA ILE A 276 4.51 15.91 -7.46
C ILE A 276 3.96 16.12 -6.06
N THR A 277 3.62 17.37 -5.72
CA THR A 277 3.02 17.70 -4.41
C THR A 277 1.53 17.34 -4.41
N LEU A 278 1.06 16.70 -3.35
CA LEU A 278 -0.30 16.20 -3.20
C LEU A 278 -1.03 16.89 -2.05
N PRO A 279 -2.35 17.07 -2.14
CA PRO A 279 -3.17 17.56 -1.03
C PRO A 279 -3.50 16.49 0.02
N PHE A 280 -2.96 15.28 -0.10
CA PHE A 280 -3.17 14.12 0.76
C PHE A 280 -1.87 13.31 0.92
N LEU A 281 -1.89 12.30 1.76
CA LEU A 281 -0.76 11.42 2.02
C LEU A 281 -0.87 10.19 1.10
N PRO A 282 -0.02 10.03 0.07
CA PRO A 282 -0.12 8.90 -0.83
C PRO A 282 0.25 7.60 -0.10
N ASP A 283 -0.43 6.53 -0.48
CA ASP A 283 -0.11 5.15 -0.15
C ASP A 283 0.53 4.48 -1.37
N ASN A 284 -0.24 3.85 -2.25
CA ASN A 284 0.28 3.24 -3.45
C ASN A 284 0.11 4.14 -4.70
N VAL A 285 0.97 3.89 -5.67
CA VAL A 285 0.95 4.49 -7.00
C VAL A 285 0.92 3.38 -8.04
N GLU A 286 0.04 3.53 -9.04
CA GLU A 286 -0.18 2.55 -10.09
C GLU A 286 -0.21 3.22 -11.47
N ILE A 287 -0.03 2.44 -12.52
CA ILE A 287 -0.08 2.92 -13.89
C ILE A 287 -1.44 2.65 -14.51
N LYS A 288 -2.10 3.72 -14.97
CA LYS A 288 -3.41 3.62 -15.63
C LYS A 288 -3.31 3.22 -17.10
N ASP A 289 -2.40 3.86 -17.85
CA ASP A 289 -2.33 3.78 -19.33
C ASP A 289 -0.93 4.01 -19.90
N GLY A 290 0.13 3.77 -19.10
CA GLY A 290 1.52 3.99 -19.46
C GLY A 290 1.97 5.46 -19.42
N ARG A 291 1.08 6.41 -19.10
CA ARG A 291 1.37 7.86 -19.02
C ARG A 291 0.75 8.52 -17.80
N THR A 292 -0.26 7.89 -17.22
CA THR A 292 -1.04 8.42 -16.10
C THR A 292 -0.79 7.58 -14.86
N LEU A 293 -0.37 8.23 -13.78
CA LEU A 293 -0.35 7.62 -12.44
C LEU A 293 -1.74 7.67 -11.82
N LEU A 294 -2.18 6.55 -11.25
CA LEU A 294 -3.19 6.50 -10.21
C LEU A 294 -2.50 6.62 -8.88
N ILE A 295 -2.87 7.60 -8.08
CA ILE A 295 -2.27 7.87 -6.78
C ILE A 295 -3.36 7.71 -5.73
N THR A 296 -3.21 6.73 -4.86
CA THR A 296 -4.18 6.41 -3.82
C THR A 296 -3.61 6.78 -2.47
N GLY A 297 -4.47 7.11 -1.49
CA GLY A 297 -3.97 7.37 -0.15
C GLY A 297 -4.99 7.98 0.80
N HIS A 298 -4.47 8.65 1.81
CA HIS A 298 -5.20 9.04 3.01
C HIS A 298 -5.27 10.56 3.16
N PRO A 299 -6.48 11.14 3.24
CA PRO A 299 -6.63 12.59 3.42
C PRO A 299 -6.01 13.14 4.71
N HIS A 300 -6.10 12.37 5.83
CA HIS A 300 -5.84 12.89 7.16
C HIS A 300 -5.20 11.84 8.09
N LEU A 301 -3.88 11.96 8.32
CA LEU A 301 -3.11 11.02 9.14
C LEU A 301 -3.66 10.81 10.57
N PRO A 302 -4.08 11.86 11.31
CA PRO A 302 -4.64 11.64 12.65
C PRO A 302 -5.90 10.77 12.64
N SER A 303 -6.76 10.90 11.63
CA SER A 303 -7.94 10.05 11.46
C SER A 303 -7.56 8.63 11.11
N LEU A 304 -6.61 8.43 10.21
CA LEU A 304 -6.09 7.11 9.85
C LEU A 304 -5.48 6.41 11.06
N ALA A 305 -4.67 7.10 11.85
CA ALA A 305 -4.06 6.55 13.06
C ALA A 305 -5.14 6.10 14.08
N LYS A 306 -6.15 6.94 14.33
CA LYS A 306 -7.28 6.60 15.20
C LYS A 306 -8.09 5.43 14.65
N PHE A 307 -8.31 5.40 13.34
CA PHE A 307 -8.99 4.31 12.65
C PHE A 307 -8.24 2.99 12.82
N ALA A 308 -6.94 2.97 12.51
CA ALA A 308 -6.08 1.80 12.67
C ALA A 308 -6.09 1.23 14.08
N GLN A 309 -5.92 2.09 15.09
CA GLN A 309 -5.89 1.71 16.50
C GLN A 309 -7.21 1.15 17.03
N SER A 310 -8.32 1.38 16.35
CA SER A 310 -9.65 0.92 16.77
C SER A 310 -10.12 -0.38 16.11
N ARG A 311 -9.47 -0.83 15.04
CA ARG A 311 -10.01 -1.94 14.21
C ARG A 311 -10.11 -3.27 14.95
N HIS A 312 -9.19 -3.58 15.86
CA HIS A 312 -9.24 -4.79 16.67
C HIS A 312 -10.48 -4.88 17.57
N VAL A 313 -11.10 -3.75 17.92
CA VAL A 313 -12.38 -3.70 18.62
C VAL A 313 -13.54 -3.65 17.62
N CYS A 314 -13.48 -2.72 16.66
CA CYS A 314 -14.59 -2.42 15.77
C CYS A 314 -14.90 -3.53 14.74
N ASN A 315 -13.92 -4.34 14.39
CA ASN A 315 -14.06 -5.42 13.41
C ASN A 315 -14.29 -6.81 14.04
N ASP A 316 -14.14 -6.94 15.36
CA ASP A 316 -14.39 -8.18 16.09
C ASP A 316 -15.75 -8.09 16.78
N PRO A 317 -16.79 -8.86 16.34
CA PRO A 317 -18.14 -8.76 16.89
C PRO A 317 -18.23 -9.08 18.40
N GLU A 318 -17.41 -10.02 18.88
CA GLU A 318 -17.42 -10.42 20.30
C GLU A 318 -16.78 -9.33 21.17
N VAL A 319 -15.64 -8.79 20.72
CA VAL A 319 -14.96 -7.68 21.40
C VAL A 319 -15.84 -6.43 21.38
N LEU A 320 -16.47 -6.11 20.24
CA LEU A 320 -17.37 -4.96 20.10
C LEU A 320 -18.62 -5.10 21.01
N ALA A 321 -19.17 -6.30 21.14
CA ALA A 321 -20.31 -6.56 22.03
C ALA A 321 -19.95 -6.35 23.51
N ALA A 322 -18.73 -6.66 23.89
CA ALA A 322 -18.20 -6.49 25.26
C ALA A 322 -17.60 -5.08 25.50
N ALA A 323 -17.46 -4.26 24.45
CA ALA A 323 -16.83 -2.96 24.52
C ALA A 323 -17.66 -1.94 25.32
N SER A 324 -17.00 -0.91 25.86
CA SER A 324 -17.65 0.23 26.51
C SER A 324 -18.51 1.05 25.55
N ASP A 325 -19.42 1.86 26.07
CA ASP A 325 -20.23 2.77 25.26
C ASP A 325 -19.36 3.76 24.48
N GLU A 326 -18.24 4.20 25.09
CA GLU A 326 -17.28 5.10 24.44
C GLU A 326 -16.58 4.43 23.25
N GLU A 327 -16.14 3.18 23.39
CA GLU A 327 -15.53 2.42 22.30
C GLU A 327 -16.53 2.15 21.17
N ARG A 328 -17.76 1.76 21.50
CA ARG A 328 -18.83 1.60 20.50
C ARG A 328 -19.12 2.90 19.76
N ALA A 329 -19.22 4.03 20.48
CA ALA A 329 -19.40 5.35 19.87
C ALA A 329 -18.20 5.75 19.00
N MET A 330 -16.98 5.43 19.41
CA MET A 330 -15.77 5.63 18.62
C MET A 330 -15.82 4.81 17.32
N CYS A 331 -16.19 3.54 17.38
CA CYS A 331 -16.34 2.69 16.19
C CYS A 331 -17.35 3.26 15.18
N ALA A 332 -18.47 3.78 15.69
CA ALA A 332 -19.51 4.38 14.85
C ALA A 332 -19.12 5.74 14.27
N SER A 333 -18.30 6.53 14.97
CA SER A 333 -17.98 7.92 14.63
C SER A 333 -16.63 8.15 13.95
N THR A 334 -15.81 7.11 13.80
CA THR A 334 -14.49 7.22 13.17
C THR A 334 -14.53 6.59 11.76
N PRO A 335 -14.89 7.35 10.71
CA PRO A 335 -14.92 6.82 9.35
C PRO A 335 -13.49 6.66 8.83
N GLY A 336 -13.27 5.62 8.03
CA GLY A 336 -12.15 5.57 7.11
C GLY A 336 -12.33 6.66 6.05
N LEU A 337 -11.25 7.31 5.66
CA LEU A 337 -11.24 8.33 4.61
C LEU A 337 -10.34 7.88 3.48
N SER A 338 -10.74 8.14 2.25
CA SER A 338 -10.03 7.78 1.03
C SER A 338 -9.78 8.98 0.13
N TRP A 339 -8.67 8.93 -0.60
CA TRP A 339 -8.38 9.85 -1.69
C TRP A 339 -7.75 9.08 -2.85
N VAL A 340 -8.31 9.27 -4.05
CA VAL A 340 -7.70 8.80 -5.30
C VAL A 340 -7.57 9.99 -6.24
N ALA A 341 -6.39 10.11 -6.86
CA ALA A 341 -6.10 11.12 -7.85
C ALA A 341 -5.40 10.49 -9.07
N GLU A 342 -5.55 11.13 -10.22
CA GLU A 342 -4.78 10.88 -11.42
C GLU A 342 -3.74 11.98 -11.59
N TRP A 343 -2.57 11.63 -12.10
CA TRP A 343 -1.57 12.59 -12.51
C TRP A 343 -0.93 12.20 -13.85
N SER A 344 -0.77 13.15 -14.72
CA SER A 344 0.06 13.02 -15.92
C SER A 344 0.82 14.32 -16.20
N GLU A 345 1.87 14.25 -17.02
CA GLU A 345 2.61 15.44 -17.45
C GLU A 345 1.70 16.43 -18.19
N GLU A 346 0.75 15.94 -18.96
CA GLU A 346 -0.13 16.75 -19.80
C GLU A 346 -1.23 17.45 -19.01
N HIS A 347 -1.85 16.75 -18.05
CA HIS A 347 -3.06 17.23 -17.39
C HIS A 347 -2.85 17.64 -15.93
N GLY A 348 -1.64 17.41 -15.38
CA GLY A 348 -1.35 17.65 -13.98
C GLY A 348 -2.14 16.72 -13.02
N LEU A 349 -2.33 17.15 -11.80
CA LEU A 349 -3.02 16.39 -10.76
C LEU A 349 -4.52 16.66 -10.80
N ARG A 350 -5.34 15.58 -10.82
CA ARG A 350 -6.80 15.63 -10.77
C ARG A 350 -7.32 14.63 -9.74
N SER A 351 -8.03 15.08 -8.73
CA SER A 351 -8.74 14.19 -7.81
C SER A 351 -9.95 13.57 -8.51
N ILE A 352 -10.20 12.28 -8.27
CA ILE A 352 -11.30 11.52 -8.86
C ILE A 352 -12.21 10.86 -7.82
N PHE A 353 -11.69 10.63 -6.60
CA PHE A 353 -12.46 10.06 -5.50
C PHE A 353 -11.93 10.61 -4.17
N VAL A 354 -12.80 11.25 -3.38
CA VAL A 354 -12.51 11.75 -2.03
C VAL A 354 -13.73 11.45 -1.19
N GLU A 355 -13.70 10.36 -0.43
CA GLU A 355 -14.92 9.83 0.19
C GLU A 355 -14.67 9.07 1.50
N SER A 356 -15.77 8.72 2.16
CA SER A 356 -15.83 7.85 3.32
C SER A 356 -16.75 6.63 3.12
N ILE A 357 -17.34 6.48 1.95
CA ILE A 357 -18.19 5.30 1.61
C ILE A 357 -17.35 4.03 1.46
N TYR A 358 -16.08 4.18 1.16
CA TYR A 358 -15.05 3.17 1.22
C TYR A 358 -13.80 3.88 1.73
N GLY A 359 -13.30 3.49 2.89
CA GLY A 359 -12.25 4.23 3.60
C GLY A 359 -10.88 3.59 3.46
N SER A 360 -9.88 4.28 4.00
CA SER A 360 -8.48 3.83 4.05
C SER A 360 -7.98 3.20 2.73
N SER A 361 -8.36 3.80 1.58
CA SER A 361 -7.90 3.34 0.25
C SER A 361 -6.38 3.32 0.19
N ALA A 362 -5.82 2.20 -0.28
CA ALA A 362 -4.37 2.00 -0.41
C ALA A 362 -3.95 1.87 -1.87
N THR A 363 -4.64 1.05 -2.67
CA THR A 363 -4.32 0.81 -4.08
C THR A 363 -5.54 1.06 -4.96
N THR A 364 -5.34 1.64 -6.15
CA THR A 364 -6.36 1.83 -7.19
C THR A 364 -5.85 1.33 -8.51
N LEU A 365 -6.62 0.46 -9.15
CA LEU A 365 -6.27 -0.21 -10.41
C LEU A 365 -7.33 0.08 -11.49
N TRP A 366 -6.90 0.04 -12.75
CA TRP A 366 -7.76 0.28 -13.89
C TRP A 366 -7.46 -0.63 -15.08
N ASP A 367 -8.48 -1.32 -15.57
CA ASP A 367 -8.47 -2.04 -16.84
C ASP A 367 -9.30 -1.25 -17.87
N GLY A 368 -8.61 -0.51 -18.73
CA GLY A 368 -9.27 0.31 -19.76
C GLY A 368 -9.96 -0.51 -20.85
N LYS A 369 -9.55 -1.78 -21.10
CA LYS A 369 -10.18 -2.65 -22.10
C LYS A 369 -11.54 -3.16 -21.59
N ALA A 370 -11.60 -3.54 -20.32
CA ALA A 370 -12.81 -4.02 -19.68
C ALA A 370 -13.71 -2.91 -19.12
N GLY A 371 -13.24 -1.65 -19.12
CA GLY A 371 -13.91 -0.54 -18.46
C GLY A 371 -14.13 -0.82 -16.97
N PHE A 372 -13.16 -1.47 -16.32
CA PHE A 372 -13.25 -1.93 -14.95
C PHE A 372 -12.19 -1.28 -14.08
N GLY A 373 -12.60 -0.82 -12.90
CA GLY A 373 -11.68 -0.34 -11.89
C GLY A 373 -11.92 -0.95 -10.52
N LEU A 374 -10.86 -0.95 -9.71
CA LEU A 374 -10.84 -1.52 -8.37
C LEU A 374 -10.08 -0.61 -7.42
N ILE A 375 -10.61 -0.41 -6.20
CA ILE A 375 -9.86 0.15 -5.07
C ILE A 375 -9.79 -0.92 -3.98
N ALA A 376 -8.57 -1.16 -3.50
CA ALA A 376 -8.28 -1.94 -2.31
C ALA A 376 -8.02 -1.02 -1.11
N GLY A 377 -8.32 -1.49 0.10
CA GLY A 377 -8.25 -0.65 1.30
C GLY A 377 -7.51 -1.30 2.46
N LEU A 378 -6.65 -0.52 3.08
CA LEU A 378 -5.76 -0.94 4.17
C LEU A 378 -6.52 -1.56 5.36
N TYR A 379 -7.73 -1.06 5.67
CA TYR A 379 -8.56 -1.49 6.80
C TYR A 379 -10.04 -1.67 6.44
N GLU A 380 -10.36 -1.77 5.16
CA GLU A 380 -11.75 -1.90 4.71
C GLU A 380 -12.17 -3.35 4.50
N LYS A 381 -13.49 -3.52 4.43
CA LYS A 381 -14.14 -4.79 4.08
C LYS A 381 -14.48 -4.79 2.59
N GLY A 382 -14.07 -5.86 1.91
CA GLY A 382 -14.32 -6.02 0.49
C GLY A 382 -13.42 -5.16 -0.40
N LEU A 383 -13.79 -5.08 -1.66
CA LEU A 383 -13.14 -4.29 -2.70
C LEU A 383 -14.16 -3.31 -3.28
N PHE A 384 -13.79 -2.04 -3.38
CA PHE A 384 -14.61 -1.07 -4.11
C PHE A 384 -14.34 -1.23 -5.61
N THR A 385 -15.39 -1.45 -6.39
CA THR A 385 -15.27 -1.64 -7.83
C THR A 385 -16.21 -0.69 -8.57
N TRP A 386 -15.83 -0.29 -9.78
CA TRP A 386 -16.69 0.49 -10.66
C TRP A 386 -16.54 0.05 -12.11
N ARG A 387 -17.52 0.43 -12.93
CA ARG A 387 -17.50 0.20 -14.38
C ARG A 387 -17.89 1.46 -15.15
N VAL A 388 -17.31 1.60 -16.34
CA VAL A 388 -17.63 2.65 -17.31
C VAL A 388 -18.31 2.07 -18.53
#